data_898c8f443f7355d594fdbfd54ff7c8da
#
_entry.id   898c8f443f7355d594fdbfd54ff7c8da
#
_cell.length_a   1.000
_cell.length_b   1.000
_cell.length_c   1.000
_cell.angle_alpha   90.00
_cell.angle_beta   90.00
_cell.angle_gamma   90.00
#
_symmetry.space_group_name_H-M   'P 1'
#
loop_
_entity.id
_entity.type
_entity.pdbx_description
1 polymer ?
#
loop_
_entity_poly.entity_id
_entity_poly.type
_entity_poly.pdbx_seq_one_letter_code
_entity_poly.pdbx_strand_id
1 'polypeptide(L)'
;MRRSCTAIGFLLLAIYGARMYSQGMASLGSPPAARMKPSGRPFAVSLVDVAAQAGLRAHFVNGGEAAKQYIIEANGTGVAFVDFDNDGWDDIFLVNSSRLGSPNAGGNYLFRNDHGKFVDVTKQAGMQRTGWGNGVCVGDVDNNGYDDLFVTYWGANVLYLNSGKGTFRAEVWKDTGEWSTGCSFLDYDRDGHLDLVVSRYLDFDPAKTPKPGSAANCMWKGGPVFCGPRGLPPGGLSLYHGKGDGTFTDVTASSGAAAAGKFYGFTVLATDWNQDGWTDIYVASDSSPSVMLRNNKDGTFSELGTETGVAFNEHGYEQGGMGLAAGDFDNDGRLDLIKTNFTGDYPNLFRNLGKGIFEDVAMKAGLAVNPQYVAWGAGLVDFDNDGWLDLFQVNGHVFPELEKKPGGEPFKNPRLLYRNLGGGRFEDVSAMAGPGVAARESSRGAAFADFDNDGDMDVLIMNMHGAPSLLRNDMTSGNGWLQVRLNGLAMGAVVTLEAGGRKQAQTVVSQTSFLSHNGRRLHFGLGTAKSVDRLMVAWPSGRVERFPVDSINRILQLDEGKGTP
;
A
#
# COMPACT_ATOMS: atom_id res chain seq x y z
N MET A 1 -59.00 -2.00 -28.37
CA MET A 1 -58.21 -1.32 -27.34
C MET A 1 -57.11 -2.26 -26.84
N ARG A 2 -56.03 -2.37 -27.54
CA ARG A 2 -54.78 -3.05 -27.09
C ARG A 2 -53.66 -2.58 -28.02
N ARG A 3 -52.98 -1.50 -27.67
CA ARG A 3 -51.69 -1.08 -28.22
C ARG A 3 -51.29 0.22 -27.48
N SER A 4 -50.53 0.15 -26.35
CA SER A 4 -49.82 1.31 -25.81
C SER A 4 -49.16 1.00 -24.45
N CYS A 5 -48.43 -0.12 -24.29
CA CYS A 5 -47.64 -0.34 -23.06
C CYS A 5 -46.19 -0.84 -23.29
N THR A 6 -45.72 -0.92 -24.55
CA THR A 6 -44.41 -1.53 -24.84
C THR A 6 -43.30 -0.51 -25.17
N ALA A 7 -43.59 0.78 -25.26
CA ALA A 7 -42.59 1.78 -25.66
C ALA A 7 -41.87 2.47 -24.49
N ILE A 8 -42.41 2.42 -23.27
CA ILE A 8 -41.81 3.15 -22.11
C ILE A 8 -40.71 2.35 -21.41
N GLY A 9 -40.78 1.01 -21.46
CA GLY A 9 -39.77 0.16 -20.84
C GLY A 9 -38.39 0.18 -21.51
N PHE A 10 -38.35 0.34 -22.83
CA PHE A 10 -37.08 0.39 -23.58
C PHE A 10 -36.34 1.72 -23.49
N LEU A 11 -37.04 2.83 -23.22
CA LEU A 11 -36.41 4.14 -23.12
C LEU A 11 -35.69 4.34 -21.78
N LEU A 12 -36.18 3.71 -20.71
CA LEU A 12 -35.53 3.76 -19.38
C LEU A 12 -34.26 2.88 -19.30
N LEU A 13 -34.25 1.74 -19.98
CA LEU A 13 -33.04 0.89 -20.09
C LEU A 13 -31.96 1.53 -20.98
N ALA A 14 -32.31 2.28 -22.02
CA ALA A 14 -31.35 2.99 -22.86
C ALA A 14 -30.70 4.18 -22.13
N ILE A 15 -31.41 4.85 -21.20
CA ILE A 15 -30.90 5.98 -20.45
C ILE A 15 -29.94 5.50 -19.32
N TYR A 16 -30.17 4.32 -18.74
CA TYR A 16 -29.24 3.71 -17.78
C TYR A 16 -27.97 3.16 -18.45
N GLY A 17 -28.10 2.57 -19.64
CA GLY A 17 -26.96 2.07 -20.41
C GLY A 17 -26.02 3.17 -20.93
N ALA A 18 -26.54 4.37 -21.26
CA ALA A 18 -25.74 5.47 -21.79
C ALA A 18 -24.92 6.22 -20.71
N ARG A 19 -25.27 6.10 -19.41
CA ARG A 19 -24.50 6.73 -18.31
C ARG A 19 -23.26 5.96 -17.88
N MET A 20 -23.13 4.68 -18.23
CA MET A 20 -22.02 3.83 -17.77
C MET A 20 -20.73 3.92 -18.60
N TYR A 21 -20.74 4.59 -19.74
CA TYR A 21 -19.58 4.60 -20.66
C TYR A 21 -18.80 5.93 -20.74
N SER A 22 -19.12 6.94 -19.91
CA SER A 22 -18.54 8.28 -20.09
C SER A 22 -17.45 8.66 -19.10
N GLN A 23 -17.01 7.75 -18.21
CA GLN A 23 -15.96 8.07 -17.22
C GLN A 23 -14.71 7.23 -17.51
N GLY A 24 -13.56 7.90 -17.63
CA GLY A 24 -12.26 7.25 -17.86
C GLY A 24 -11.73 6.42 -16.69
N MET A 25 -12.47 6.43 -15.57
CA MET A 25 -12.16 5.67 -14.36
C MET A 25 -13.33 4.77 -13.98
N ALA A 26 -13.05 3.57 -13.46
CA ALA A 26 -14.07 2.70 -12.91
C ALA A 26 -14.56 3.25 -11.58
N SER A 27 -15.74 3.81 -11.58
CA SER A 27 -16.49 4.14 -10.37
C SER A 27 -17.97 4.03 -10.71
N LEU A 28 -18.64 3.10 -10.06
CA LEU A 28 -20.08 2.87 -10.29
C LEU A 28 -20.93 3.60 -9.25
N GLY A 29 -20.32 4.26 -8.28
CA GLY A 29 -21.01 4.95 -7.22
C GLY A 29 -21.77 3.97 -6.33
N SER A 30 -21.07 3.08 -5.67
CA SER A 30 -21.66 2.19 -4.67
C SER A 30 -22.38 3.02 -3.60
N PRO A 31 -23.66 2.74 -3.31
CA PRO A 31 -24.38 3.50 -2.28
C PRO A 31 -23.67 3.28 -0.93
N PRO A 32 -23.45 4.36 -0.15
CA PRO A 32 -22.84 4.22 1.17
C PRO A 32 -23.75 3.41 2.09
N ALA A 33 -23.13 2.59 2.93
CA ALA A 33 -23.84 1.95 4.02
C ALA A 33 -24.27 2.98 5.07
N ALA A 34 -25.28 2.64 5.86
CA ALA A 34 -25.60 3.43 7.04
C ALA A 34 -24.44 3.36 8.03
N ARG A 35 -24.02 4.52 8.54
CA ARG A 35 -22.99 4.57 9.59
C ARG A 35 -23.46 3.77 10.80
N MET A 36 -22.59 2.93 11.32
CA MET A 36 -22.85 2.24 12.58
C MET A 36 -22.99 3.24 13.73
N LYS A 37 -23.82 2.92 14.72
CA LYS A 37 -23.88 3.73 15.94
C LYS A 37 -22.53 3.68 16.63
N PRO A 38 -22.02 4.83 17.13
CA PRO A 38 -20.80 4.85 17.91
C PRO A 38 -20.86 3.87 19.08
N SER A 39 -19.78 3.15 19.33
CA SER A 39 -19.68 2.18 20.41
C SER A 39 -19.74 2.83 21.79
N GLY A 40 -19.39 4.12 21.87
CA GLY A 40 -19.25 4.86 23.11
C GLY A 40 -18.01 4.46 23.93
N ARG A 41 -17.14 3.58 23.39
CA ARG A 41 -15.89 3.20 24.04
C ARG A 41 -14.86 4.32 23.90
N PRO A 42 -14.10 4.66 24.95
CA PRO A 42 -12.96 5.57 24.82
C PRO A 42 -11.97 5.04 23.78
N PHE A 43 -11.35 5.96 23.03
CA PHE A 43 -10.26 5.65 22.11
C PHE A 43 -9.03 6.44 22.55
N ALA A 44 -7.98 5.73 22.98
CA ALA A 44 -6.84 6.30 23.68
C ALA A 44 -5.73 6.79 22.73
N VAL A 45 -5.99 6.83 21.42
CA VAL A 45 -5.05 7.22 20.36
C VAL A 45 -5.12 8.72 20.09
N SER A 46 -3.96 9.36 19.93
CA SER A 46 -3.85 10.76 19.54
C SER A 46 -2.70 10.94 18.57
N LEU A 47 -3.00 10.95 17.26
CA LEU A 47 -2.02 11.13 16.20
C LEU A 47 -1.71 12.61 15.99
N VAL A 48 -0.46 13.01 16.25
CA VAL A 48 0.02 14.40 16.19
C VAL A 48 1.13 14.55 15.15
N ASP A 49 1.01 15.50 14.22
CA ASP A 49 2.05 15.74 13.21
C ASP A 49 3.28 16.41 13.84
N VAL A 50 4.37 15.67 13.90
CA VAL A 50 5.66 16.10 14.46
C VAL A 50 6.76 16.28 13.41
N ALA A 51 6.45 16.15 12.11
CA ALA A 51 7.44 16.16 11.03
C ALA A 51 8.43 17.33 11.12
N ALA A 52 7.92 18.56 11.26
CA ALA A 52 8.77 19.76 11.33
C ALA A 52 9.63 19.80 12.59
N GLN A 53 9.10 19.36 13.76
CA GLN A 53 9.81 19.32 15.03
C GLN A 53 10.84 18.18 15.07
N ALA A 54 10.56 17.07 14.39
CA ALA A 54 11.48 15.96 14.23
C ALA A 54 12.61 16.24 13.21
N GLY A 55 12.56 17.37 12.48
CA GLY A 55 13.59 17.72 11.49
C GLY A 55 13.32 17.21 10.08
N LEU A 56 12.17 16.61 9.81
CA LEU A 56 11.79 16.08 8.51
C LEU A 56 11.40 17.22 7.56
N ARG A 57 12.39 17.81 6.89
CA ARG A 57 12.23 18.96 6.00
C ARG A 57 12.42 18.53 4.55
N ALA A 58 11.32 18.20 3.89
CA ALA A 58 11.26 17.85 2.49
C ALA A 58 10.05 18.53 1.83
N HIS A 59 10.06 18.59 0.50
CA HIS A 59 8.93 19.09 -0.27
C HIS A 59 8.66 18.16 -1.45
N PHE A 60 7.43 17.69 -1.57
CA PHE A 60 7.02 16.85 -2.68
C PHE A 60 6.63 17.68 -3.90
N VAL A 61 7.15 17.26 -5.05
CA VAL A 61 6.81 17.79 -6.37
C VAL A 61 6.12 16.70 -7.18
N ASN A 62 4.97 17.01 -7.79
CA ASN A 62 4.28 16.07 -8.67
C ASN A 62 3.39 16.79 -9.69
N GLY A 63 3.97 17.18 -10.82
CA GLY A 63 3.26 17.91 -11.87
C GLY A 63 2.83 19.32 -11.48
N GLY A 64 1.79 19.81 -12.13
CA GLY A 64 1.20 21.14 -11.85
C GLY A 64 0.40 21.18 -10.55
N GLU A 65 0.44 22.31 -9.82
CA GLU A 65 -0.30 22.47 -8.56
C GLU A 65 -1.76 22.89 -8.78
N ALA A 66 -2.00 23.83 -9.68
CA ALA A 66 -3.33 24.41 -9.91
C ALA A 66 -4.20 23.58 -10.87
N ALA A 67 -3.58 22.78 -11.74
CA ALA A 67 -4.24 21.91 -12.69
C ALA A 67 -3.30 20.80 -13.13
N LYS A 68 -3.88 19.64 -13.48
CA LYS A 68 -3.17 18.47 -14.00
C LYS A 68 -3.41 18.33 -15.50
N GLN A 69 -2.35 18.19 -16.28
CA GLN A 69 -2.44 18.00 -17.74
C GLN A 69 -2.56 16.52 -18.11
N TYR A 70 -1.98 15.65 -17.29
CA TYR A 70 -1.97 14.21 -17.52
C TYR A 70 -2.07 13.44 -16.20
N ILE A 71 -2.51 12.21 -16.30
CA ILE A 71 -2.72 11.31 -15.15
C ILE A 71 -1.44 11.09 -14.32
N ILE A 72 -0.26 11.11 -14.95
CA ILE A 72 1.03 10.99 -14.24
C ILE A 72 1.24 12.08 -13.19
N GLU A 73 0.65 13.24 -13.36
CA GLU A 73 0.76 14.35 -12.43
C GLU A 73 -0.16 14.22 -11.20
N ALA A 74 -0.98 13.14 -11.12
CA ALA A 74 -1.99 12.97 -10.08
C ALA A 74 -1.69 11.85 -9.07
N ASN A 75 -0.85 10.86 -9.46
CA ASN A 75 -0.67 9.63 -8.68
C ASN A 75 0.20 9.83 -7.42
N GLY A 76 1.14 10.78 -7.42
CA GLY A 76 2.07 10.96 -6.31
C GLY A 76 3.05 9.81 -6.16
N THR A 77 3.62 9.68 -4.97
CA THR A 77 4.72 8.75 -4.70
C THR A 77 4.54 8.00 -3.39
N GLY A 78 5.29 6.90 -3.24
CA GLY A 78 5.46 6.17 -2.00
C GLY A 78 6.48 6.80 -1.04
N VAL A 79 6.46 6.30 0.19
CA VAL A 79 7.40 6.60 1.27
C VAL A 79 7.83 5.30 1.95
N ALA A 80 8.97 5.28 2.62
CA ALA A 80 9.43 4.09 3.33
C ALA A 80 10.01 4.43 4.69
N PHE A 81 9.74 3.56 5.66
CA PHE A 81 10.59 3.38 6.83
C PHE A 81 11.60 2.26 6.55
N VAL A 82 12.86 2.46 6.88
CA VAL A 82 13.94 1.51 6.64
C VAL A 82 15.09 1.75 7.61
N ASP A 83 15.53 0.75 8.32
CA ASP A 83 16.73 0.82 9.16
C ASP A 83 17.95 0.51 8.28
N PHE A 84 18.43 1.55 7.54
CA PHE A 84 19.43 1.32 6.49
C PHE A 84 20.86 1.12 7.03
N ASP A 85 21.15 1.53 8.26
CA ASP A 85 22.46 1.36 8.89
C ASP A 85 22.46 0.31 10.03
N ASN A 86 21.31 -0.37 10.24
CA ASN A 86 21.09 -1.42 11.23
C ASN A 86 21.37 -0.94 12.68
N ASP A 87 21.04 0.31 12.99
CA ASP A 87 21.22 0.86 14.34
C ASP A 87 19.99 0.62 15.26
N GLY A 88 18.91 0.05 14.70
CA GLY A 88 17.67 -0.27 15.41
C GLY A 88 16.66 0.87 15.45
N TRP A 89 16.88 1.94 14.70
CA TRP A 89 15.95 3.04 14.51
C TRP A 89 15.50 3.10 13.06
N ASP A 90 14.18 3.13 12.82
CA ASP A 90 13.69 3.23 11.46
C ASP A 90 13.94 4.62 10.87
N ASP A 91 14.75 4.67 9.80
CA ASP A 91 15.03 5.84 8.98
C ASP A 91 13.90 6.10 7.99
N ILE A 92 13.97 7.22 7.27
CA ILE A 92 12.92 7.60 6.31
C ILE A 92 13.51 7.78 4.92
N PHE A 93 12.93 7.07 3.93
CA PHE A 93 13.15 7.34 2.52
C PHE A 93 11.89 7.89 1.86
N LEU A 94 12.03 9.03 1.16
CA LEU A 94 10.95 9.68 0.45
C LEU A 94 11.22 9.63 -1.05
N VAL A 95 10.36 8.93 -1.78
CA VAL A 95 10.38 9.00 -3.25
C VAL A 95 9.75 10.32 -3.66
N ASN A 96 10.40 11.05 -4.57
CA ASN A 96 9.88 12.29 -5.10
C ASN A 96 9.70 12.20 -6.62
N SER A 97 8.84 13.06 -7.15
CA SER A 97 8.51 13.09 -8.55
C SER A 97 8.97 14.40 -9.19
N SER A 98 8.39 14.81 -10.32
CA SER A 98 8.87 15.93 -11.10
C SER A 98 7.72 16.74 -11.72
N ARG A 99 8.06 17.61 -12.67
CA ARG A 99 7.11 18.37 -13.53
C ARG A 99 7.47 18.14 -15.00
N LEU A 100 6.47 18.05 -15.86
CA LEU A 100 6.69 18.00 -17.29
C LEU A 100 7.41 19.27 -17.75
N GLY A 101 8.46 19.12 -18.54
CA GLY A 101 9.34 20.21 -18.94
C GLY A 101 10.37 20.65 -17.89
N SER A 102 10.35 20.06 -16.69
CA SER A 102 11.31 20.34 -15.60
C SER A 102 11.69 19.05 -14.87
N PRO A 103 12.40 18.10 -15.52
CA PRO A 103 12.64 16.77 -14.99
C PRO A 103 13.46 16.73 -13.69
N ASN A 104 14.12 17.83 -13.34
CA ASN A 104 14.91 17.98 -12.12
C ASN A 104 14.20 18.80 -11.03
N ALA A 105 12.87 18.97 -11.11
CA ALA A 105 12.12 19.81 -10.17
C ALA A 105 12.04 19.20 -8.75
N GLY A 106 12.11 17.87 -8.62
CA GLY A 106 12.11 17.16 -7.35
C GLY A 106 13.20 16.09 -7.30
N GLY A 107 13.71 15.79 -6.12
CA GLY A 107 14.65 14.70 -5.86
C GLY A 107 14.23 13.90 -4.63
N ASN A 108 14.66 12.64 -4.57
CA ASN A 108 14.43 11.79 -3.41
C ASN A 108 15.13 12.34 -2.17
N TYR A 109 14.70 11.90 -0.99
CA TYR A 109 15.32 12.21 0.28
C TYR A 109 15.56 10.92 1.08
N LEU A 110 16.72 10.85 1.74
CA LEU A 110 17.01 9.87 2.79
C LEU A 110 17.33 10.63 4.08
N PHE A 111 16.57 10.35 5.12
CA PHE A 111 16.76 10.93 6.44
C PHE A 111 17.17 9.84 7.42
N ARG A 112 18.32 10.02 8.09
CA ARG A 112 18.71 9.17 9.18
C ARG A 112 17.99 9.58 10.47
N ASN A 113 17.49 8.59 11.20
CA ASN A 113 16.85 8.75 12.49
C ASN A 113 17.90 8.78 13.61
N ASP A 114 18.08 9.91 14.23
CA ASP A 114 18.92 10.07 15.43
C ASP A 114 17.99 10.20 16.66
N HIS A 115 17.51 9.05 17.16
CA HIS A 115 16.65 8.96 18.34
C HIS A 115 15.40 9.85 18.26
N GLY A 116 14.61 9.70 17.20
CA GLY A 116 13.39 10.47 16.94
C GLY A 116 13.65 11.85 16.30
N LYS A 117 14.90 12.13 15.87
CA LYS A 117 15.28 13.32 15.10
C LYS A 117 15.87 12.92 13.76
N PHE A 118 15.40 13.52 12.71
CA PHE A 118 15.77 13.18 11.34
C PHE A 118 16.80 14.16 10.77
N VAL A 119 17.88 13.60 10.24
CA VAL A 119 18.99 14.33 9.58
C VAL A 119 19.03 13.93 8.10
N ASP A 120 18.95 14.89 7.19
CA ASP A 120 19.07 14.64 5.75
C ASP A 120 20.49 14.16 5.40
N VAL A 121 20.58 12.90 5.00
CA VAL A 121 21.84 12.24 4.57
C VAL A 121 21.83 11.89 3.08
N THR A 122 20.83 12.34 2.32
CA THR A 122 20.60 12.01 0.91
C THR A 122 21.86 12.10 0.05
N LYS A 123 22.58 13.23 0.17
CA LYS A 123 23.81 13.47 -0.60
C LYS A 123 24.95 12.56 -0.17
N GLN A 124 25.12 12.39 1.14
CA GLN A 124 26.20 11.59 1.73
C GLN A 124 26.01 10.11 1.39
N ALA A 125 24.75 9.66 1.40
CA ALA A 125 24.38 8.28 1.08
C ALA A 125 24.39 7.96 -0.43
N GLY A 126 24.56 8.96 -1.32
CA GLY A 126 24.54 8.74 -2.77
C GLY A 126 23.14 8.53 -3.35
N MET A 127 22.09 8.93 -2.63
CA MET A 127 20.68 8.70 -3.01
C MET A 127 20.05 9.85 -3.79
N GLN A 128 20.83 10.85 -4.19
CA GLN A 128 20.33 11.98 -4.97
C GLN A 128 19.91 11.51 -6.38
N ARG A 129 18.63 11.50 -6.64
CA ARG A 129 18.07 11.26 -7.97
C ARG A 129 16.86 12.13 -8.19
N THR A 130 16.78 12.72 -9.37
CA THR A 130 15.62 13.44 -9.88
C THR A 130 14.88 12.61 -10.92
N GLY A 131 13.67 13.01 -11.30
CA GLY A 131 12.84 12.34 -12.29
C GLY A 131 11.43 12.04 -11.74
N TRP A 132 10.66 11.26 -12.49
CA TRP A 132 9.31 10.88 -12.13
C TRP A 132 9.31 9.59 -11.28
N GLY A 133 9.71 9.71 -10.01
CA GLY A 133 9.65 8.61 -9.07
C GLY A 133 8.20 8.24 -8.71
N ASN A 134 7.97 6.98 -8.37
CA ASN A 134 6.66 6.45 -8.00
C ASN A 134 6.70 5.65 -6.70
N GLY A 135 7.16 4.40 -6.74
CA GLY A 135 7.15 3.48 -5.61
C GLY A 135 8.53 3.12 -5.11
N VAL A 136 8.56 2.51 -3.94
CA VAL A 136 9.75 1.90 -3.34
C VAL A 136 9.40 0.54 -2.77
N CYS A 137 10.30 -0.43 -2.95
CA CYS A 137 10.31 -1.68 -2.22
C CYS A 137 11.69 -1.93 -1.61
N VAL A 138 11.71 -2.63 -0.48
CA VAL A 138 12.88 -2.78 0.38
C VAL A 138 13.18 -4.26 0.58
N GLY A 139 14.45 -4.66 0.52
CA GLY A 139 14.91 -6.02 0.77
C GLY A 139 16.41 -6.14 0.55
N ASP A 140 17.07 -7.08 1.19
CA ASP A 140 18.48 -7.40 1.07
C ASP A 140 18.68 -8.35 -0.13
N VAL A 141 18.99 -7.79 -1.32
CA VAL A 141 19.04 -8.56 -2.59
C VAL A 141 20.41 -9.20 -2.88
N ASP A 142 21.44 -8.79 -2.14
CA ASP A 142 22.78 -9.37 -2.26
C ASP A 142 23.20 -10.16 -1.01
N ASN A 143 22.27 -10.35 -0.06
CA ASN A 143 22.45 -11.11 1.19
C ASN A 143 23.63 -10.60 2.05
N ASN A 144 23.89 -9.28 2.02
CA ASN A 144 24.96 -8.67 2.80
C ASN A 144 24.53 -8.27 4.22
N GLY A 145 23.25 -8.43 4.56
CA GLY A 145 22.65 -8.12 5.86
C GLY A 145 22.14 -6.68 5.99
N TYR A 146 22.14 -5.90 4.92
CA TYR A 146 21.63 -4.54 4.88
C TYR A 146 20.54 -4.39 3.83
N ASP A 147 19.50 -3.64 4.15
CA ASP A 147 18.38 -3.44 3.23
C ASP A 147 18.78 -2.59 2.03
N ASP A 148 18.48 -3.08 0.83
CA ASP A 148 18.55 -2.40 -0.44
C ASP A 148 17.19 -1.81 -0.81
N LEU A 149 17.17 -0.82 -1.71
CA LEU A 149 15.95 -0.18 -2.17
C LEU A 149 15.81 -0.25 -3.69
N PHE A 150 14.70 -0.77 -4.18
CA PHE A 150 14.34 -0.62 -5.59
C PHE A 150 13.29 0.48 -5.72
N VAL A 151 13.59 1.50 -6.53
CA VAL A 151 12.73 2.67 -6.74
C VAL A 151 12.23 2.69 -8.17
N THR A 152 10.91 2.72 -8.32
CA THR A 152 10.26 2.74 -9.63
C THR A 152 10.08 4.16 -10.16
N TYR A 153 10.15 4.29 -11.48
CA TYR A 153 10.05 5.58 -12.20
C TYR A 153 9.19 5.45 -13.46
N TRP A 154 8.71 6.56 -13.95
CA TRP A 154 8.47 6.69 -15.36
C TRP A 154 9.81 6.95 -16.05
N GLY A 155 10.26 5.98 -16.84
CA GLY A 155 11.63 5.87 -17.35
C GLY A 155 12.44 4.79 -16.63
N ALA A 156 13.74 4.97 -16.50
CA ALA A 156 14.61 3.95 -15.90
C ALA A 156 14.42 3.85 -14.38
N ASN A 157 14.12 2.66 -13.89
CA ASN A 157 14.11 2.33 -12.46
C ASN A 157 15.53 2.31 -11.87
N VAL A 158 15.65 2.27 -10.56
CA VAL A 158 16.97 2.21 -9.89
C VAL A 158 16.94 1.22 -8.75
N LEU A 159 17.92 0.33 -8.72
CA LEU A 159 18.29 -0.45 -7.56
C LEU A 159 19.43 0.27 -6.82
N TYR A 160 19.21 0.59 -5.56
CA TYR A 160 20.21 1.14 -4.65
C TYR A 160 20.73 0.02 -3.77
N LEU A 161 21.94 -0.45 -4.02
CA LEU A 161 22.61 -1.47 -3.22
C LEU A 161 23.30 -0.82 -2.03
N ASN A 162 22.94 -1.25 -0.84
CA ASN A 162 23.46 -0.74 0.43
C ASN A 162 24.85 -1.32 0.71
N SER A 163 25.82 -0.47 0.92
CA SER A 163 27.20 -0.91 1.19
C SER A 163 27.44 -1.38 2.64
N GLY A 164 26.48 -1.25 3.53
CA GLY A 164 26.63 -1.43 4.98
C GLY A 164 27.54 -0.38 5.65
N LYS A 165 27.81 0.73 4.97
CA LYS A 165 28.67 1.83 5.47
C LYS A 165 27.98 3.19 5.37
N GLY A 166 26.64 3.19 5.36
CA GLY A 166 25.84 4.40 5.26
C GLY A 166 25.81 5.01 3.85
N THR A 167 26.20 4.26 2.81
CA THR A 167 26.19 4.71 1.41
C THR A 167 25.58 3.66 0.50
N PHE A 168 24.98 4.10 -0.60
CA PHE A 168 24.37 3.24 -1.59
C PHE A 168 25.07 3.36 -2.95
N ARG A 169 25.14 2.25 -3.68
CA ARG A 169 25.54 2.18 -5.07
C ARG A 169 24.31 2.09 -5.95
N ALA A 170 24.09 3.09 -6.78
CA ALA A 170 22.92 3.13 -7.67
C ALA A 170 23.19 2.33 -8.96
N GLU A 171 22.39 1.30 -9.21
CA GLU A 171 22.33 0.55 -10.45
C GLU A 171 21.10 0.99 -11.25
N VAL A 172 21.34 1.69 -12.36
CA VAL A 172 20.28 2.14 -13.24
C VAL A 172 19.76 0.96 -14.04
N TRP A 173 18.52 0.60 -13.79
CA TRP A 173 17.84 -0.48 -14.48
C TRP A 173 17.48 -0.02 -15.91
N LYS A 174 18.05 -0.68 -16.89
CA LYS A 174 17.78 -0.39 -18.30
C LYS A 174 16.41 -0.96 -18.69
N ASP A 175 15.37 -0.36 -18.18
CA ASP A 175 14.02 -0.71 -18.58
C ASP A 175 13.55 0.18 -19.75
N THR A 176 12.54 -0.26 -20.44
CA THR A 176 12.06 0.14 -21.76
C THR A 176 11.34 1.49 -21.82
N GLY A 177 11.49 2.37 -20.82
CA GLY A 177 10.82 3.68 -20.76
C GLY A 177 9.37 3.63 -20.37
N GLU A 178 8.87 2.49 -19.86
CA GLU A 178 7.53 2.29 -19.37
C GLU A 178 7.33 2.99 -18.00
N TRP A 179 6.09 3.20 -17.63
CA TRP A 179 5.75 3.78 -16.33
C TRP A 179 5.59 2.69 -15.28
N SER A 180 6.67 2.38 -14.57
CA SER A 180 6.68 1.46 -13.43
C SER A 180 6.08 2.13 -12.19
N THR A 181 5.26 1.40 -11.45
CA THR A 181 4.54 1.87 -10.24
C THR A 181 4.89 1.05 -9.01
N GLY A 182 4.20 -0.06 -8.77
CA GLY A 182 4.50 -0.97 -7.68
C GLY A 182 5.70 -1.88 -7.95
N CYS A 183 6.33 -2.33 -6.87
CA CYS A 183 7.33 -3.39 -6.89
C CYS A 183 7.22 -4.23 -5.61
N SER A 184 7.73 -5.44 -5.61
CA SER A 184 7.92 -6.21 -4.39
C SER A 184 9.09 -7.17 -4.57
N PHE A 185 9.95 -7.25 -3.57
CA PHE A 185 10.89 -8.36 -3.44
C PHE A 185 10.17 -9.55 -2.81
N LEU A 186 10.53 -10.75 -3.24
CA LEU A 186 10.02 -12.04 -2.76
C LEU A 186 11.03 -13.12 -3.12
N ASP A 187 10.99 -14.25 -2.46
CA ASP A 187 11.67 -15.48 -2.86
C ASP A 187 10.58 -16.46 -3.31
N TYR A 188 10.30 -16.49 -4.65
CA TYR A 188 9.16 -17.27 -5.15
C TYR A 188 9.48 -18.74 -5.41
N ASP A 189 10.74 -19.09 -5.61
CA ASP A 189 11.18 -20.47 -5.90
C ASP A 189 12.00 -21.11 -4.77
N ARG A 190 12.17 -20.38 -3.66
CA ARG A 190 12.86 -20.81 -2.43
C ARG A 190 14.33 -21.19 -2.65
N ASP A 191 14.99 -20.45 -3.53
CA ASP A 191 16.42 -20.65 -3.74
C ASP A 191 17.30 -19.86 -2.75
N GLY A 192 16.70 -19.02 -1.91
CA GLY A 192 17.39 -18.21 -0.90
C GLY A 192 17.89 -16.86 -1.43
N HIS A 193 17.41 -16.43 -2.58
CA HIS A 193 17.67 -15.12 -3.16
C HIS A 193 16.37 -14.37 -3.37
N LEU A 194 16.41 -13.03 -3.20
CA LEU A 194 15.24 -12.23 -3.46
C LEU A 194 15.06 -11.99 -4.96
N ASP A 195 13.88 -12.33 -5.44
CA ASP A 195 13.35 -12.01 -6.74
C ASP A 195 12.65 -10.66 -6.73
N LEU A 196 12.26 -10.15 -7.90
CA LEU A 196 11.62 -8.85 -8.03
C LEU A 196 10.43 -8.92 -8.97
N VAL A 197 9.25 -8.52 -8.50
CA VAL A 197 8.10 -8.21 -9.34
C VAL A 197 7.93 -6.70 -9.47
N VAL A 198 7.67 -6.22 -10.70
CA VAL A 198 7.45 -4.80 -11.00
C VAL A 198 6.13 -4.65 -11.75
N SER A 199 5.21 -3.85 -11.20
CA SER A 199 3.95 -3.48 -11.83
C SER A 199 4.11 -2.23 -12.68
N ARG A 200 3.36 -2.13 -13.78
CA ARG A 200 3.32 -0.99 -14.68
C ARG A 200 1.91 -0.49 -14.86
N TYR A 201 1.76 0.84 -14.91
CA TYR A 201 0.44 1.45 -14.99
C TYR A 201 0.00 1.64 -16.45
N LEU A 202 0.70 2.49 -17.18
CA LEU A 202 0.37 2.87 -18.56
C LEU A 202 1.63 2.87 -19.44
N ASP A 203 1.45 2.62 -20.73
CA ASP A 203 2.40 3.06 -21.75
C ASP A 203 2.14 4.56 -22.02
N PHE A 204 2.80 5.42 -21.23
CA PHE A 204 2.56 6.86 -21.22
C PHE A 204 3.51 7.63 -22.14
N ASP A 205 2.93 8.28 -23.14
CA ASP A 205 3.62 9.20 -24.04
C ASP A 205 2.86 10.55 -24.05
N PRO A 206 3.44 11.65 -23.50
CA PRO A 206 2.76 12.95 -23.48
C PRO A 206 2.45 13.51 -24.87
N ALA A 207 3.17 13.06 -25.92
CA ALA A 207 2.89 13.47 -27.28
C ALA A 207 1.66 12.80 -27.88
N LYS A 208 1.31 11.59 -27.40
CA LYS A 208 0.18 10.79 -27.88
C LYS A 208 -1.02 10.84 -26.94
N THR A 209 -0.81 11.13 -25.64
CA THR A 209 -1.90 11.17 -24.66
C THR A 209 -2.81 12.37 -24.89
N PRO A 210 -4.14 12.16 -24.99
CA PRO A 210 -5.11 13.23 -25.23
C PRO A 210 -5.08 14.30 -24.12
N LYS A 211 -5.40 15.54 -24.48
CA LYS A 211 -5.44 16.68 -23.56
C LYS A 211 -6.74 16.71 -22.74
N PRO A 212 -6.75 17.40 -21.57
CA PRO A 212 -7.95 17.57 -20.77
C PRO A 212 -9.15 18.03 -21.59
N GLY A 213 -10.29 17.37 -21.42
CA GLY A 213 -11.54 17.69 -22.10
C GLY A 213 -11.63 17.29 -23.57
N SER A 214 -10.59 16.65 -24.16
CA SER A 214 -10.57 16.33 -25.60
C SER A 214 -11.37 15.08 -25.98
N ALA A 215 -11.75 14.24 -25.00
CA ALA A 215 -12.54 13.02 -25.19
C ALA A 215 -13.44 12.73 -23.98
N ALA A 216 -14.35 11.79 -24.08
CA ALA A 216 -15.29 11.44 -23.01
C ALA A 216 -14.57 10.94 -21.74
N ASN A 217 -13.47 10.18 -21.88
CA ASN A 217 -12.62 9.74 -20.76
C ASN A 217 -11.72 10.83 -20.18
N CYS A 218 -11.80 12.06 -20.70
CA CYS A 218 -11.08 13.25 -20.24
C CYS A 218 -12.01 14.28 -19.57
N MET A 219 -13.16 13.81 -19.06
CA MET A 219 -14.20 14.61 -18.41
C MET A 219 -14.55 14.02 -17.05
N TRP A 220 -14.76 14.86 -16.04
CA TRP A 220 -15.25 14.47 -14.73
C TRP A 220 -16.38 15.39 -14.30
N LYS A 221 -17.58 14.83 -14.00
CA LYS A 221 -18.79 15.60 -13.58
C LYS A 221 -19.06 16.85 -14.45
N GLY A 222 -18.85 16.71 -15.77
CA GLY A 222 -19.05 17.80 -16.74
C GLY A 222 -17.91 18.82 -16.86
N GLY A 223 -16.84 18.68 -16.08
CA GLY A 223 -15.64 19.51 -16.19
C GLY A 223 -14.51 18.81 -16.97
N PRO A 224 -13.71 19.54 -17.78
CA PRO A 224 -12.54 18.99 -18.44
C PRO A 224 -11.44 18.68 -17.43
N VAL A 225 -10.88 17.47 -17.50
CA VAL A 225 -9.79 16.96 -16.66
C VAL A 225 -8.84 16.12 -17.52
N PHE A 226 -7.69 15.73 -17.00
CA PHE A 226 -6.84 14.75 -17.68
C PHE A 226 -7.61 13.44 -17.96
N CYS A 227 -7.18 12.70 -18.97
CA CYS A 227 -7.84 11.46 -19.35
C CYS A 227 -7.56 10.36 -18.32
N GLY A 228 -8.58 9.63 -17.90
CA GLY A 228 -8.46 8.47 -17.03
C GLY A 228 -7.76 7.29 -17.72
N PRO A 229 -7.43 6.20 -17.01
CA PRO A 229 -6.65 5.10 -17.58
C PRO A 229 -7.41 4.39 -18.70
N ARG A 230 -8.73 4.22 -18.60
CA ARG A 230 -9.52 3.60 -19.68
C ARG A 230 -9.41 4.40 -20.97
N GLY A 231 -9.03 3.70 -22.04
CA GLY A 231 -8.76 4.31 -23.34
C GLY A 231 -7.31 4.74 -23.55
N LEU A 232 -6.44 4.57 -22.55
CA LEU A 232 -4.98 4.65 -22.68
C LEU A 232 -4.38 3.23 -22.67
N PRO A 233 -3.21 3.00 -23.31
CA PRO A 233 -2.60 1.67 -23.34
C PRO A 233 -2.19 1.19 -21.94
N PRO A 234 -2.68 0.01 -21.47
CA PRO A 234 -2.32 -0.53 -20.15
C PRO A 234 -0.90 -1.11 -20.12
N GLY A 235 -0.28 -1.09 -18.93
CA GLY A 235 1.06 -1.62 -18.69
C GLY A 235 1.09 -3.14 -18.50
N GLY A 236 0.87 -3.63 -17.29
CA GLY A 236 0.98 -5.04 -16.88
C GLY A 236 2.03 -5.23 -15.78
N LEU A 237 2.73 -6.37 -15.79
CA LEU A 237 3.81 -6.63 -14.82
C LEU A 237 5.00 -7.35 -15.48
N SER A 238 6.14 -7.35 -14.76
CA SER A 238 7.28 -8.24 -15.04
C SER A 238 7.75 -8.90 -13.75
N LEU A 239 8.24 -10.15 -13.88
CA LEU A 239 8.88 -10.91 -12.82
C LEU A 239 10.34 -11.18 -13.21
N TYR A 240 11.23 -10.93 -12.27
CA TYR A 240 12.68 -11.10 -12.43
C TYR A 240 13.21 -12.03 -11.36
N HIS A 241 13.92 -13.09 -11.77
CA HIS A 241 14.62 -14.01 -10.87
C HIS A 241 15.95 -13.40 -10.43
N GLY A 242 16.17 -13.33 -9.13
CA GLY A 242 17.37 -12.80 -8.50
C GLY A 242 18.48 -13.82 -8.42
N LYS A 243 19.74 -13.37 -8.44
CA LYS A 243 20.92 -14.24 -8.36
C LYS A 243 21.68 -14.11 -7.04
N GLY A 244 21.13 -13.35 -6.08
CA GLY A 244 21.76 -13.09 -4.79
C GLY A 244 23.02 -12.21 -4.83
N ASP A 245 23.27 -11.53 -5.94
CA ASP A 245 24.41 -10.60 -6.14
C ASP A 245 23.96 -9.20 -6.60
N GLY A 246 22.65 -8.92 -6.47
CA GLY A 246 22.03 -7.69 -6.97
C GLY A 246 21.74 -7.70 -8.47
N THR A 247 21.93 -8.83 -9.16
CA THR A 247 21.58 -8.98 -10.58
C THR A 247 20.37 -9.89 -10.77
N PHE A 248 19.63 -9.66 -11.86
CA PHE A 248 18.35 -10.30 -12.11
C PHE A 248 18.20 -10.76 -13.55
N THR A 249 17.36 -11.77 -13.77
CA THR A 249 17.00 -12.31 -15.09
C THR A 249 15.49 -12.21 -15.28
N ASP A 250 15.03 -11.64 -16.39
CA ASP A 250 13.60 -11.59 -16.72
C ASP A 250 13.04 -13.00 -16.95
N VAL A 251 12.08 -13.39 -16.13
CA VAL A 251 11.38 -14.69 -16.17
C VAL A 251 9.88 -14.53 -16.38
N THR A 252 9.42 -13.33 -16.76
CA THR A 252 7.99 -13.02 -16.91
C THR A 252 7.24 -14.03 -17.79
N ALA A 253 7.84 -14.43 -18.91
CA ALA A 253 7.23 -15.39 -19.84
C ALA A 253 7.36 -16.84 -19.34
N SER A 254 8.54 -17.24 -18.86
CA SER A 254 8.81 -18.62 -18.43
C SER A 254 8.11 -18.99 -17.13
N SER A 255 7.90 -18.02 -16.22
CA SER A 255 7.17 -18.23 -14.97
C SER A 255 5.64 -18.23 -15.14
N GLY A 256 5.11 -17.95 -16.33
CA GLY A 256 3.67 -17.80 -16.54
C GLY A 256 3.07 -16.49 -16.00
N ALA A 257 3.85 -15.61 -15.38
CA ALA A 257 3.36 -14.31 -14.88
C ALA A 257 2.77 -13.43 -16.00
N ALA A 258 3.20 -13.63 -17.24
CA ALA A 258 2.62 -12.99 -18.43
C ALA A 258 1.13 -13.32 -18.65
N ALA A 259 0.58 -14.38 -18.02
CA ALA A 259 -0.86 -14.72 -18.08
C ALA A 259 -1.75 -13.64 -17.44
N ALA A 260 -1.22 -12.79 -16.54
CA ALA A 260 -1.92 -11.62 -16.02
C ALA A 260 -2.35 -10.63 -17.15
N GLY A 261 -1.71 -10.69 -18.30
CA GLY A 261 -2.02 -9.84 -19.46
C GLY A 261 -1.63 -8.39 -19.24
N LYS A 262 -2.41 -7.49 -19.84
CA LYS A 262 -2.23 -6.04 -19.73
C LYS A 262 -3.32 -5.45 -18.83
N PHE A 263 -2.92 -4.68 -17.83
CA PHE A 263 -3.79 -4.04 -16.85
C PHE A 263 -3.14 -2.75 -16.33
N TYR A 264 -3.90 -1.94 -15.60
CA TYR A 264 -3.42 -0.68 -15.02
C TYR A 264 -2.93 -0.92 -13.59
N GLY A 265 -1.73 -1.48 -13.45
CA GLY A 265 -1.23 -1.93 -12.16
C GLY A 265 -0.66 -0.83 -11.27
N PHE A 266 -0.95 -0.91 -9.95
CA PHE A 266 -0.37 -0.08 -8.91
C PHE A 266 0.42 -0.91 -7.91
N THR A 267 0.04 -0.88 -6.63
CA THR A 267 0.75 -1.53 -5.53
C THR A 267 0.79 -3.05 -5.71
N VAL A 268 1.94 -3.62 -5.41
CA VAL A 268 2.18 -5.06 -5.40
C VAL A 268 2.35 -5.52 -3.96
N LEU A 269 1.67 -6.60 -3.58
CA LEU A 269 1.80 -7.22 -2.28
C LEU A 269 2.04 -8.72 -2.44
N ALA A 270 3.22 -9.18 -2.00
CA ALA A 270 3.63 -10.58 -2.10
C ALA A 270 3.66 -11.22 -0.70
N THR A 271 2.90 -12.29 -0.51
CA THR A 271 2.85 -13.11 0.70
C THR A 271 2.16 -14.44 0.42
N ASP A 272 2.20 -15.37 1.37
CA ASP A 272 1.48 -16.65 1.28
C ASP A 272 -0.01 -16.48 1.64
N TRP A 273 -0.84 -16.21 0.62
CA TRP A 273 -2.26 -15.96 0.79
C TRP A 273 -3.09 -17.22 1.10
N ASN A 274 -2.61 -18.38 0.72
CA ASN A 274 -3.34 -19.64 0.84
C ASN A 274 -2.80 -20.56 1.96
N GLN A 275 -1.77 -20.11 2.68
CA GLN A 275 -1.08 -20.83 3.77
C GLN A 275 -0.49 -22.17 3.32
N ASP A 276 0.04 -22.23 2.10
CA ASP A 276 0.68 -23.43 1.58
C ASP A 276 2.22 -23.38 1.64
N GLY A 277 2.74 -22.29 2.19
CA GLY A 277 4.14 -22.00 2.42
C GLY A 277 4.86 -21.36 1.23
N TRP A 278 4.19 -21.05 0.12
CA TRP A 278 4.78 -20.43 -1.07
C TRP A 278 4.21 -19.03 -1.30
N THR A 279 5.07 -18.12 -1.68
CA THR A 279 4.68 -16.72 -1.86
C THR A 279 3.87 -16.54 -3.13
N ASP A 280 2.65 -16.00 -2.98
CA ASP A 280 1.75 -15.55 -4.04
C ASP A 280 1.91 -14.04 -4.27
N ILE A 281 1.41 -13.52 -5.39
CA ILE A 281 1.51 -12.09 -5.73
C ILE A 281 0.13 -11.51 -5.99
N TYR A 282 -0.24 -10.45 -5.26
CA TYR A 282 -1.44 -9.66 -5.54
C TYR A 282 -1.09 -8.27 -6.04
N VAL A 283 -1.76 -7.81 -7.11
CA VAL A 283 -1.56 -6.47 -7.68
C VAL A 283 -2.88 -5.71 -7.72
N ALA A 284 -2.93 -4.55 -7.06
CA ALA A 284 -4.04 -3.63 -7.20
C ALA A 284 -4.07 -3.04 -8.60
N SER A 285 -5.25 -3.02 -9.23
CA SER A 285 -5.44 -2.47 -10.57
C SER A 285 -6.43 -1.32 -10.56
N ASP A 286 -6.09 -0.24 -11.25
CA ASP A 286 -7.00 0.88 -11.50
C ASP A 286 -7.85 0.59 -12.74
N SER A 287 -9.17 0.59 -12.56
CA SER A 287 -10.14 0.49 -13.68
C SER A 287 -10.01 -0.76 -14.57
N SER A 288 -9.40 -1.80 -14.05
CA SER A 288 -9.30 -3.15 -14.61
C SER A 288 -9.37 -4.19 -13.49
N PRO A 289 -9.60 -5.49 -13.78
CA PRO A 289 -9.56 -6.53 -12.75
C PRO A 289 -8.22 -6.53 -12.01
N SER A 290 -8.25 -6.65 -10.69
CA SER A 290 -7.03 -6.87 -9.89
C SER A 290 -6.50 -8.28 -10.11
N VAL A 291 -5.19 -8.45 -10.03
CA VAL A 291 -4.48 -9.68 -10.40
C VAL A 291 -4.06 -10.45 -9.16
N MET A 292 -4.31 -11.77 -9.13
CA MET A 292 -3.78 -12.70 -8.15
C MET A 292 -3.00 -13.79 -8.86
N LEU A 293 -1.69 -13.76 -8.76
CA LEU A 293 -0.81 -14.82 -9.25
C LEU A 293 -0.53 -15.80 -8.10
N ARG A 294 -1.10 -17.00 -8.18
CA ARG A 294 -0.85 -18.08 -7.25
C ARG A 294 0.37 -18.88 -7.68
N ASN A 295 1.28 -19.13 -6.75
CA ASN A 295 2.47 -19.94 -6.96
C ASN A 295 2.10 -21.43 -7.14
N ASN A 296 2.56 -22.04 -8.21
CA ASN A 296 2.32 -23.46 -8.52
C ASN A 296 3.37 -24.39 -7.89
N LYS A 297 4.37 -23.87 -7.16
CA LYS A 297 5.45 -24.60 -6.47
C LYS A 297 6.46 -25.29 -7.41
N ASP A 298 6.49 -24.89 -8.65
CA ASP A 298 7.38 -25.40 -9.70
C ASP A 298 8.12 -24.29 -10.46
N GLY A 299 8.17 -23.08 -9.86
CA GLY A 299 8.73 -21.89 -10.47
C GLY A 299 7.77 -21.15 -11.40
N THR A 300 6.48 -21.56 -11.43
CA THR A 300 5.46 -20.95 -12.27
C THR A 300 4.29 -20.39 -11.47
N PHE A 301 3.48 -19.53 -12.10
CA PHE A 301 2.29 -18.91 -11.53
C PHE A 301 1.05 -19.16 -12.38
N SER A 302 -0.11 -19.20 -11.72
CA SER A 302 -1.45 -19.17 -12.34
C SER A 302 -2.17 -17.91 -11.94
N GLU A 303 -2.75 -17.17 -12.91
CA GLU A 303 -3.61 -16.01 -12.61
C GLU A 303 -5.00 -16.51 -12.17
N LEU A 304 -5.40 -16.21 -10.95
CA LEU A 304 -6.61 -16.71 -10.29
C LEU A 304 -7.42 -15.59 -9.59
N GLY A 305 -7.27 -14.33 -9.98
CA GLY A 305 -7.95 -13.21 -9.33
C GLY A 305 -9.47 -13.33 -9.29
N THR A 306 -10.07 -13.86 -10.37
CA THR A 306 -11.52 -14.10 -10.44
C THR A 306 -11.94 -15.26 -9.55
N GLU A 307 -11.24 -16.37 -9.60
CA GLU A 307 -11.55 -17.58 -8.85
C GLU A 307 -11.37 -17.39 -7.34
N THR A 308 -10.40 -16.58 -6.95
CA THR A 308 -10.14 -16.26 -5.54
C THR A 308 -11.08 -15.21 -4.96
N GLY A 309 -11.83 -14.48 -5.82
CA GLY A 309 -12.80 -13.46 -5.41
C GLY A 309 -12.21 -12.08 -5.17
N VAL A 310 -10.94 -11.81 -5.57
CA VAL A 310 -10.25 -10.52 -5.30
C VAL A 310 -10.10 -9.62 -6.53
N ALA A 311 -10.50 -10.09 -7.74
CA ALA A 311 -10.40 -9.30 -8.97
C ALA A 311 -11.40 -8.14 -9.02
N PHE A 312 -12.57 -8.30 -8.41
CA PHE A 312 -13.72 -7.39 -8.49
C PHE A 312 -14.26 -7.06 -7.09
N ASN A 313 -15.18 -6.09 -7.01
CA ASN A 313 -15.95 -5.85 -5.79
C ASN A 313 -17.06 -6.91 -5.60
N GLU A 314 -17.80 -6.83 -4.49
CA GLU A 314 -18.91 -7.77 -4.16
C GLU A 314 -20.03 -7.83 -5.22
N HIS A 315 -20.09 -6.85 -6.12
CA HIS A 315 -21.07 -6.80 -7.20
C HIS A 315 -20.51 -7.26 -8.56
N GLY A 316 -19.25 -7.71 -8.61
CA GLY A 316 -18.58 -8.16 -9.83
C GLY A 316 -18.10 -7.03 -10.75
N TYR A 317 -17.86 -5.82 -10.20
CA TYR A 317 -17.38 -4.67 -10.96
C TYR A 317 -15.90 -4.37 -10.73
N GLU A 318 -15.22 -3.92 -11.80
CA GLU A 318 -13.89 -3.33 -11.73
C GLU A 318 -13.93 -2.03 -10.93
N GLN A 319 -12.87 -1.75 -10.19
CA GLN A 319 -12.73 -0.55 -9.37
C GLN A 319 -11.42 0.18 -9.68
N GLY A 320 -11.32 1.43 -9.24
CA GLY A 320 -10.05 2.16 -9.26
C GLY A 320 -9.19 1.78 -8.05
N GLY A 321 -8.61 0.58 -8.07
CA GLY A 321 -7.81 0.05 -6.97
C GLY A 321 -6.42 0.68 -6.91
N MET A 322 -5.94 1.06 -5.70
CA MET A 322 -4.68 1.78 -5.50
C MET A 322 -3.77 1.17 -4.44
N GLY A 323 -4.04 1.41 -3.18
CA GLY A 323 -3.24 0.92 -2.06
C GLY A 323 -3.70 -0.43 -1.54
N LEU A 324 -2.78 -1.17 -0.91
CA LEU A 324 -2.98 -2.50 -0.36
C LEU A 324 -2.46 -2.59 1.07
N ALA A 325 -3.14 -3.37 1.92
CA ALA A 325 -2.59 -3.79 3.21
C ALA A 325 -2.99 -5.24 3.50
N ALA A 326 -2.07 -5.99 4.11
CA ALA A 326 -2.33 -7.32 4.62
C ALA A 326 -2.33 -7.32 6.15
N GLY A 327 -3.20 -8.13 6.78
CA GLY A 327 -3.25 -8.33 8.22
C GLY A 327 -4.44 -9.19 8.61
N ASP A 328 -4.34 -9.87 9.74
CA ASP A 328 -5.40 -10.71 10.32
C ASP A 328 -6.35 -9.82 11.14
N PHE A 329 -7.36 -9.23 10.47
CA PHE A 329 -8.24 -8.25 11.14
C PHE A 329 -9.27 -8.89 12.08
N ASP A 330 -9.60 -10.17 11.92
CA ASP A 330 -10.57 -10.88 12.75
C ASP A 330 -9.95 -11.90 13.71
N ASN A 331 -8.61 -11.95 13.77
CA ASN A 331 -7.82 -12.80 14.65
C ASN A 331 -8.12 -14.30 14.47
N ASP A 332 -8.35 -14.74 13.24
CA ASP A 332 -8.58 -16.13 12.90
C ASP A 332 -7.28 -16.86 12.45
N GLY A 333 -6.18 -16.13 12.35
CA GLY A 333 -4.84 -16.63 12.00
C GLY A 333 -4.59 -16.72 10.50
N ARG A 334 -5.42 -16.06 9.67
CA ARG A 334 -5.23 -15.90 8.23
C ARG A 334 -5.02 -14.44 7.89
N LEU A 335 -4.20 -14.19 6.87
CA LEU A 335 -4.01 -12.84 6.37
C LEU A 335 -5.19 -12.43 5.49
N ASP A 336 -5.80 -11.32 5.83
CA ASP A 336 -6.82 -10.65 5.06
C ASP A 336 -6.23 -9.50 4.24
N LEU A 337 -7.01 -8.95 3.32
CA LEU A 337 -6.53 -7.95 2.37
C LEU A 337 -7.44 -6.72 2.35
N ILE A 338 -6.84 -5.54 2.54
CA ILE A 338 -7.45 -4.24 2.22
C ILE A 338 -7.00 -3.79 0.84
N LYS A 339 -7.95 -3.25 0.04
CA LYS A 339 -7.69 -2.52 -1.19
C LYS A 339 -8.43 -1.18 -1.15
N THR A 340 -7.71 -0.06 -1.30
CA THR A 340 -8.32 1.26 -1.42
C THR A 340 -8.77 1.55 -2.84
N ASN A 341 -9.76 2.45 -2.99
CA ASN A 341 -10.40 2.69 -4.28
C ASN A 341 -10.62 4.18 -4.57
N PHE A 342 -10.91 4.49 -5.82
CA PHE A 342 -11.28 5.82 -6.30
C PHE A 342 -12.63 6.28 -5.73
N THR A 343 -12.91 7.61 -5.81
CA THR A 343 -14.17 8.20 -5.33
C THR A 343 -15.40 7.54 -5.96
N GLY A 344 -16.44 7.41 -5.18
CA GLY A 344 -17.67 6.68 -5.56
C GLY A 344 -17.66 5.22 -5.11
N ASP A 345 -16.51 4.70 -4.71
CA ASP A 345 -16.34 3.38 -4.09
C ASP A 345 -15.79 3.52 -2.67
N TYR A 346 -15.90 2.47 -1.88
CA TYR A 346 -15.31 2.32 -0.55
C TYR A 346 -14.15 1.31 -0.61
N PRO A 347 -13.27 1.27 0.40
CA PRO A 347 -12.21 0.25 0.43
C PRO A 347 -12.82 -1.15 0.50
N ASN A 348 -12.26 -2.10 -0.23
CA ASN A 348 -12.59 -3.52 -0.05
C ASN A 348 -11.89 -4.03 1.21
N LEU A 349 -12.57 -4.87 1.96
CA LEU A 349 -12.02 -5.72 3.00
C LEU A 349 -12.27 -7.18 2.59
N PHE A 350 -11.29 -7.78 1.97
CA PHE A 350 -11.34 -9.16 1.54
C PHE A 350 -10.92 -10.08 2.69
N ARG A 351 -11.92 -10.70 3.32
CA ARG A 351 -11.71 -11.70 4.36
C ARG A 351 -11.24 -13.01 3.74
N ASN A 352 -10.15 -13.56 4.22
CA ASN A 352 -9.60 -14.84 3.78
C ASN A 352 -10.39 -16.01 4.40
N LEU A 353 -11.08 -16.78 3.57
CA LEU A 353 -11.86 -17.95 3.99
C LEU A 353 -11.01 -19.23 4.07
N GLY A 354 -9.70 -19.11 3.81
CA GLY A 354 -8.75 -20.21 3.69
C GLY A 354 -8.57 -20.69 2.26
N LYS A 355 -7.43 -21.33 1.98
CA LYS A 355 -7.03 -21.84 0.66
C LYS A 355 -6.96 -20.75 -0.43
N GLY A 356 -6.73 -19.48 -0.03
CA GLY A 356 -6.65 -18.35 -0.95
C GLY A 356 -7.99 -17.96 -1.59
N ILE A 357 -9.12 -18.23 -0.93
CA ILE A 357 -10.47 -17.77 -1.33
C ILE A 357 -10.89 -16.65 -0.40
N PHE A 358 -11.46 -15.58 -0.96
CA PHE A 358 -11.80 -14.38 -0.23
C PHE A 358 -13.26 -13.97 -0.43
N GLU A 359 -13.82 -13.28 0.59
CA GLU A 359 -15.12 -12.63 0.55
C GLU A 359 -14.93 -11.13 0.85
N ASP A 360 -15.46 -10.24 0.02
CA ASP A 360 -15.51 -8.81 0.35
C ASP A 360 -16.56 -8.58 1.44
N VAL A 361 -16.10 -8.19 2.63
CA VAL A 361 -16.94 -7.95 3.80
C VAL A 361 -17.01 -6.48 4.20
N ALA A 362 -16.47 -5.55 3.40
CA ALA A 362 -16.37 -4.13 3.73
C ALA A 362 -17.70 -3.50 4.16
N MET A 363 -18.81 -3.82 3.48
CA MET A 363 -20.13 -3.32 3.84
C MET A 363 -20.60 -3.87 5.20
N LYS A 364 -20.44 -5.17 5.44
CA LYS A 364 -20.79 -5.84 6.71
C LYS A 364 -19.92 -5.35 7.85
N ALA A 365 -18.64 -5.04 7.55
CA ALA A 365 -17.67 -4.56 8.51
C ALA A 365 -17.86 -3.07 8.91
N GLY A 366 -18.70 -2.30 8.18
CA GLY A 366 -18.95 -0.88 8.47
C GLY A 366 -17.95 0.09 7.80
N LEU A 367 -17.17 -0.36 6.82
CA LEU A 367 -16.21 0.46 6.10
C LEU A 367 -16.80 1.21 4.88
N ALA A 368 -18.00 0.83 4.41
CA ALA A 368 -18.65 1.42 3.24
C ALA A 368 -19.36 2.74 3.56
N VAL A 369 -18.71 3.67 4.29
CA VAL A 369 -19.35 4.87 4.84
C VAL A 369 -18.82 6.20 4.28
N ASN A 370 -17.69 6.22 3.61
CA ASN A 370 -17.02 7.42 3.11
C ASN A 370 -16.63 7.32 1.62
N PRO A 371 -17.55 6.96 0.70
CA PRO A 371 -17.22 6.72 -0.72
C PRO A 371 -16.88 8.02 -1.48
N GLN A 372 -17.08 9.20 -0.88
CA GLN A 372 -16.78 10.49 -1.50
C GLN A 372 -15.29 10.81 -1.59
N TYR A 373 -14.43 10.07 -0.91
CA TYR A 373 -13.00 10.32 -0.94
C TYR A 373 -12.28 9.42 -1.94
N VAL A 374 -11.21 9.95 -2.55
CA VAL A 374 -10.24 9.14 -3.29
C VAL A 374 -9.24 8.60 -2.29
N ALA A 375 -9.28 7.31 -2.03
CA ALA A 375 -8.45 6.63 -1.04
C ALA A 375 -7.17 6.09 -1.69
N TRP A 376 -6.02 6.32 -1.04
CA TRP A 376 -4.70 5.94 -1.52
C TRP A 376 -4.02 4.95 -0.57
N GLY A 377 -3.06 5.42 0.20
CA GLY A 377 -2.38 4.58 1.18
C GLY A 377 -3.30 4.14 2.31
N ALA A 378 -3.11 2.91 2.77
CA ALA A 378 -3.80 2.35 3.92
C ALA A 378 -2.90 1.37 4.69
N GLY A 379 -3.21 1.17 5.97
CA GLY A 379 -2.57 0.16 6.82
C GLY A 379 -3.57 -0.49 7.77
N LEU A 380 -3.39 -1.78 7.97
CA LEU A 380 -4.00 -2.52 9.07
C LEU A 380 -3.00 -2.52 10.24
N VAL A 381 -3.25 -1.70 11.26
CA VAL A 381 -2.31 -1.39 12.35
C VAL A 381 -3.06 -1.31 13.66
N ASP A 382 -2.53 -1.89 14.72
CA ASP A 382 -3.10 -1.79 16.07
C ASP A 382 -2.59 -0.51 16.75
N PHE A 383 -3.38 0.58 16.68
CA PHE A 383 -2.98 1.88 17.20
C PHE A 383 -3.19 2.04 18.72
N ASP A 384 -4.07 1.26 19.35
CA ASP A 384 -4.30 1.34 20.80
C ASP A 384 -3.77 0.12 21.57
N ASN A 385 -2.99 -0.73 20.88
CA ASN A 385 -2.36 -1.93 21.41
C ASN A 385 -3.37 -2.92 22.04
N ASP A 386 -4.64 -2.90 21.57
CA ASP A 386 -5.69 -3.75 22.12
C ASP A 386 -5.74 -5.16 21.52
N GLY A 387 -4.90 -5.45 20.52
CA GLY A 387 -4.77 -6.74 19.82
C GLY A 387 -5.73 -6.91 18.65
N TRP A 388 -6.37 -5.82 18.18
CA TRP A 388 -7.18 -5.79 16.96
C TRP A 388 -6.60 -4.77 15.98
N LEU A 389 -6.36 -5.18 14.74
CA LEU A 389 -5.85 -4.28 13.71
C LEU A 389 -6.92 -3.26 13.30
N ASP A 390 -6.64 -1.99 13.51
CA ASP A 390 -7.42 -0.85 13.01
C ASP A 390 -7.09 -0.57 11.55
N LEU A 391 -7.95 0.17 10.85
CA LEU A 391 -7.69 0.61 9.49
C LEU A 391 -7.42 2.12 9.43
N PHE A 392 -6.19 2.50 9.09
CA PHE A 392 -5.84 3.88 8.73
C PHE A 392 -5.86 4.06 7.22
N GLN A 393 -6.37 5.21 6.74
CA GLN A 393 -6.48 5.52 5.32
C GLN A 393 -6.15 6.98 5.05
N VAL A 394 -5.31 7.23 4.03
CA VAL A 394 -5.05 8.58 3.53
C VAL A 394 -5.84 8.85 2.26
N ASN A 395 -6.28 10.10 2.11
CA ASN A 395 -7.15 10.51 1.01
C ASN A 395 -6.61 11.76 0.32
N GLY A 396 -6.98 11.94 -0.95
CA GLY A 396 -6.67 13.15 -1.70
C GLY A 396 -7.23 13.09 -3.11
N HIS A 397 -7.98 14.13 -3.51
CA HIS A 397 -8.55 14.18 -4.84
C HIS A 397 -7.48 14.37 -5.91
N VAL A 398 -7.80 14.08 -7.17
CA VAL A 398 -6.86 14.10 -8.31
C VAL A 398 -7.00 15.34 -9.20
N PHE A 399 -8.09 16.11 -9.06
CA PHE A 399 -8.44 17.23 -9.94
C PHE A 399 -8.47 18.57 -9.18
N PRO A 400 -7.32 19.22 -8.90
CA PRO A 400 -7.29 20.51 -8.20
C PRO A 400 -8.04 21.62 -8.98
N GLU A 401 -8.08 21.53 -10.32
CA GLU A 401 -8.75 22.47 -11.21
C GLU A 401 -10.27 22.50 -11.06
N LEU A 402 -10.86 21.47 -10.46
CA LEU A 402 -12.30 21.39 -10.24
C LEU A 402 -12.75 21.94 -8.89
N GLU A 403 -11.86 22.07 -7.90
CA GLU A 403 -12.21 22.48 -6.54
C GLU A 403 -13.01 23.80 -6.46
N LYS A 404 -12.66 24.77 -7.31
CA LYS A 404 -13.31 26.08 -7.35
C LYS A 404 -14.54 26.16 -8.26
N LYS A 405 -14.92 25.06 -8.91
CA LYS A 405 -16.09 25.03 -9.79
C LYS A 405 -17.37 24.70 -9.01
N PRO A 406 -18.55 25.13 -9.48
CA PRO A 406 -19.82 24.73 -8.86
C PRO A 406 -19.94 23.20 -8.81
N GLY A 407 -20.17 22.63 -7.62
CA GLY A 407 -20.22 21.20 -7.37
C GLY A 407 -18.85 20.50 -7.40
N GLY A 408 -17.75 21.26 -7.36
CA GLY A 408 -16.40 20.74 -7.27
C GLY A 408 -16.12 20.05 -5.93
N GLU A 409 -15.21 19.09 -5.96
CA GLU A 409 -14.79 18.32 -4.79
C GLU A 409 -13.49 18.92 -4.24
N PRO A 410 -13.31 18.97 -2.91
CA PRO A 410 -12.07 19.47 -2.32
C PRO A 410 -10.88 18.64 -2.77
N PHE A 411 -9.79 19.28 -3.18
CA PHE A 411 -8.54 18.60 -3.54
C PHE A 411 -7.87 18.00 -2.30
N LYS A 412 -7.91 18.73 -1.17
CA LYS A 412 -7.39 18.27 0.12
C LYS A 412 -8.50 17.59 0.93
N ASN A 413 -8.26 16.35 1.35
CA ASN A 413 -9.22 15.55 2.09
C ASN A 413 -8.68 15.18 3.49
N PRO A 414 -9.55 14.86 4.48
CA PRO A 414 -9.09 14.36 5.77
C PRO A 414 -8.55 12.94 5.62
N ARG A 415 -7.72 12.53 6.56
CA ARG A 415 -7.37 11.14 6.79
C ARG A 415 -8.49 10.45 7.53
N LEU A 416 -8.58 9.13 7.44
CA LEU A 416 -9.60 8.35 8.13
C LEU A 416 -8.94 7.29 9.01
N LEU A 417 -9.51 7.08 10.20
CA LEU A 417 -9.15 6.00 11.10
C LEU A 417 -10.40 5.26 11.53
N TYR A 418 -10.44 3.98 11.26
CA TYR A 418 -11.51 3.08 11.64
C TYR A 418 -10.99 2.12 12.70
N ARG A 419 -11.54 2.24 13.92
CA ARG A 419 -11.21 1.34 15.02
C ARG A 419 -11.88 -0.01 14.81
N ASN A 420 -11.14 -1.08 15.01
CA ASN A 420 -11.65 -2.44 15.03
C ASN A 420 -12.29 -2.75 16.41
N LEU A 421 -13.56 -3.10 16.41
CA LEU A 421 -14.30 -3.44 17.62
C LEU A 421 -14.23 -4.93 17.97
N GLY A 422 -13.52 -5.71 17.18
CA GLY A 422 -13.58 -7.17 17.15
C GLY A 422 -14.84 -7.71 16.48
N GLY A 423 -14.83 -9.00 16.18
CA GLY A 423 -15.97 -9.66 15.51
C GLY A 423 -16.25 -9.12 14.10
N GLY A 424 -15.22 -8.67 13.40
CA GLY A 424 -15.28 -8.21 12.02
C GLY A 424 -15.97 -6.86 11.82
N ARG A 425 -15.96 -5.97 12.80
CA ARG A 425 -16.65 -4.67 12.76
C ARG A 425 -15.72 -3.51 13.05
N PHE A 426 -15.84 -2.44 12.25
CA PHE A 426 -15.09 -1.21 12.38
C PHE A 426 -15.99 -0.02 12.71
N GLU A 427 -15.46 0.94 13.46
CA GLU A 427 -16.08 2.20 13.84
C GLU A 427 -15.22 3.37 13.34
N ASP A 428 -15.81 4.34 12.63
CA ASP A 428 -15.11 5.57 12.22
C ASP A 428 -14.82 6.44 13.46
N VAL A 429 -13.56 6.49 13.88
CA VAL A 429 -13.05 7.26 15.02
C VAL A 429 -12.20 8.46 14.60
N SER A 430 -12.20 8.80 13.30
CA SER A 430 -11.34 9.85 12.73
C SER A 430 -11.41 11.19 13.47
N ALA A 431 -12.60 11.55 13.96
CA ALA A 431 -12.80 12.80 14.70
C ALA A 431 -12.20 12.80 16.12
N MET A 432 -11.86 11.63 16.67
CA MET A 432 -11.32 11.45 18.02
C MET A 432 -9.83 11.11 18.03
N ALA A 433 -9.24 10.79 16.89
CA ALA A 433 -7.90 10.23 16.76
C ALA A 433 -6.77 11.30 16.67
N GLY A 434 -7.05 12.53 17.05
CA GLY A 434 -6.07 13.61 17.13
C GLY A 434 -6.01 14.53 15.90
N PRO A 435 -5.26 15.65 16.02
CA PRO A 435 -5.20 16.69 14.99
C PRO A 435 -4.54 16.23 13.69
N GLY A 436 -3.63 15.26 13.75
CA GLY A 436 -2.97 14.70 12.57
C GLY A 436 -3.94 13.97 11.64
N VAL A 437 -4.97 13.32 12.16
CA VAL A 437 -6.02 12.67 11.37
C VAL A 437 -6.98 13.71 10.76
N ALA A 438 -7.35 14.71 11.54
CA ALA A 438 -8.27 15.77 11.12
C ALA A 438 -7.68 16.70 10.04
N ALA A 439 -6.35 16.75 9.91
CA ALA A 439 -5.65 17.58 8.92
C ALA A 439 -6.07 17.21 7.49
N ARG A 440 -6.28 18.23 6.66
CA ARG A 440 -6.69 18.05 5.26
C ARG A 440 -5.51 18.27 4.34
N GLU A 441 -5.13 17.22 3.64
CA GLU A 441 -4.09 17.26 2.62
C GLU A 441 -4.51 16.42 1.39
N SER A 442 -3.79 16.56 0.28
CA SER A 442 -3.93 15.62 -0.84
C SER A 442 -2.85 14.55 -0.71
N SER A 443 -3.12 13.55 0.13
CA SER A 443 -2.15 12.51 0.48
C SER A 443 -2.14 11.36 -0.51
N ARG A 444 -1.02 10.60 -0.57
CA ARG A 444 -0.84 9.42 -1.43
C ARG A 444 -0.23 8.26 -0.67
N GLY A 445 1.09 8.09 -0.71
CA GLY A 445 1.79 7.06 0.04
C GLY A 445 1.69 7.29 1.55
N ALA A 446 1.58 6.19 2.29
CA ALA A 446 1.70 6.15 3.74
C ALA A 446 2.51 4.93 4.15
N ALA A 447 3.29 5.04 5.22
CA ALA A 447 4.04 3.95 5.83
C ALA A 447 3.87 3.98 7.35
N PHE A 448 4.01 2.82 7.98
CA PHE A 448 3.74 2.62 9.39
C PHE A 448 4.95 2.00 10.09
N ALA A 449 5.37 2.58 11.20
CA ALA A 449 6.43 2.08 12.08
C ALA A 449 6.33 2.75 13.44
N ASP A 450 7.00 2.23 14.43
CA ASP A 450 7.29 2.87 15.72
C ASP A 450 8.66 3.56 15.58
N PHE A 451 8.66 4.84 15.12
CA PHE A 451 9.91 5.53 14.76
C PHE A 451 10.71 6.04 15.97
N ASP A 452 10.09 6.21 17.12
CA ASP A 452 10.74 6.69 18.34
C ASP A 452 10.90 5.60 19.42
N ASN A 453 10.60 4.34 19.06
CA ASN A 453 10.81 3.13 19.88
C ASN A 453 10.06 3.14 21.22
N ASP A 454 8.88 3.78 21.27
CA ASP A 454 8.05 3.84 22.48
C ASP A 454 7.00 2.73 22.57
N GLY A 455 6.80 1.97 21.48
CA GLY A 455 5.88 0.84 21.36
C GLY A 455 4.52 1.20 20.81
N ASP A 456 4.36 2.42 20.33
CA ASP A 456 3.15 2.90 19.69
C ASP A 456 3.38 3.04 18.18
N MET A 457 2.40 2.69 17.35
CA MET A 457 2.57 2.73 15.90
C MET A 457 2.29 4.12 15.35
N ASP A 458 3.24 4.63 14.56
CA ASP A 458 3.23 5.95 13.94
C ASP A 458 2.96 5.89 12.43
N VAL A 459 2.74 7.05 11.81
CA VAL A 459 2.41 7.14 10.38
C VAL A 459 3.22 8.21 9.67
N LEU A 460 3.96 7.80 8.64
CA LEU A 460 4.63 8.68 7.67
C LEU A 460 3.75 8.83 6.42
N ILE A 461 3.55 10.07 5.94
CA ILE A 461 2.61 10.33 4.84
C ILE A 461 3.21 11.28 3.80
N MET A 462 3.09 10.90 2.53
CA MET A 462 3.33 11.79 1.39
C MET A 462 2.13 12.70 1.14
N ASN A 463 2.37 14.01 1.07
CA ASN A 463 1.37 15.01 0.71
C ASN A 463 1.74 15.71 -0.60
N MET A 464 0.82 15.72 -1.56
CA MET A 464 1.01 16.36 -2.87
C MET A 464 1.33 17.86 -2.71
N HIS A 465 2.43 18.33 -3.31
CA HIS A 465 2.86 19.74 -3.29
C HIS A 465 3.04 20.32 -1.88
N GLY A 466 3.38 19.45 -0.90
CA GLY A 466 3.55 19.83 0.50
C GLY A 466 4.76 19.17 1.14
N ALA A 467 4.92 19.42 2.44
CA ALA A 467 5.84 18.68 3.29
C ALA A 467 5.25 17.29 3.61
N PRO A 468 6.08 16.29 3.94
CA PRO A 468 5.59 15.05 4.54
C PRO A 468 4.91 15.34 5.87
N SER A 469 3.97 14.48 6.26
CA SER A 469 3.50 14.41 7.64
C SER A 469 4.13 13.19 8.32
N LEU A 470 4.58 13.36 9.57
CA LEU A 470 4.97 12.28 10.48
C LEU A 470 4.05 12.35 11.68
N LEU A 471 3.09 11.46 11.74
CA LEU A 471 2.11 11.43 12.82
C LEU A 471 2.62 10.52 13.92
N ARG A 472 3.05 11.12 15.03
CA ARG A 472 3.38 10.37 16.23
C ARG A 472 2.09 10.03 16.97
N ASN A 473 2.02 8.80 17.46
CA ASN A 473 0.90 8.32 18.27
C ASN A 473 1.18 8.57 19.75
N ASP A 474 0.58 9.59 20.32
CA ASP A 474 0.64 9.88 21.75
C ASP A 474 -0.44 9.04 22.48
N MET A 475 -0.33 7.70 22.43
CA MET A 475 -1.32 6.78 23.01
C MET A 475 -1.25 6.73 24.54
N THR A 476 -2.39 6.49 25.17
CA THR A 476 -2.51 6.44 26.64
C THR A 476 -3.27 5.21 27.15
N SER A 477 -3.36 4.13 26.35
CA SER A 477 -4.17 2.94 26.70
C SER A 477 -3.58 2.14 27.89
N GLY A 478 -2.26 2.13 28.04
CA GLY A 478 -1.56 1.27 29.00
C GLY A 478 -1.59 -0.22 28.65
N ASN A 479 -1.99 -0.57 27.43
CA ASN A 479 -1.94 -1.92 26.89
C ASN A 479 -0.49 -2.38 26.66
N GLY A 480 -0.25 -3.69 26.70
CA GLY A 480 1.06 -4.27 26.40
C GLY A 480 1.25 -4.47 24.89
N TRP A 481 2.49 -4.60 24.46
CA TRP A 481 2.86 -4.82 23.08
C TRP A 481 4.10 -5.74 22.95
N LEU A 482 4.31 -6.26 21.74
CA LEU A 482 5.54 -6.94 21.34
C LEU A 482 5.83 -6.58 19.88
N GLN A 483 7.07 -6.18 19.60
CA GLN A 483 7.54 -6.06 18.22
C GLN A 483 8.50 -7.20 17.90
N VAL A 484 8.39 -7.73 16.67
CA VAL A 484 9.23 -8.83 16.19
C VAL A 484 9.96 -8.40 14.93
N ARG A 485 11.31 -8.38 14.98
CA ARG A 485 12.17 -8.22 13.81
C ARG A 485 12.74 -9.59 13.44
N LEU A 486 12.55 -9.99 12.20
CA LEU A 486 13.17 -11.18 11.64
C LEU A 486 14.44 -10.78 10.89
N ASN A 487 15.55 -11.43 11.18
CA ASN A 487 16.83 -11.19 10.53
C ASN A 487 17.01 -12.11 9.31
N GLY A 488 17.88 -11.69 8.36
CA GLY A 488 18.16 -12.44 7.14
C GLY A 488 17.00 -12.42 6.13
N LEU A 489 16.90 -13.49 5.34
CA LEU A 489 15.89 -13.64 4.29
C LEU A 489 14.51 -13.94 4.92
N ALA A 490 13.81 -12.90 5.29
CA ALA A 490 12.51 -12.99 5.97
C ALA A 490 11.33 -12.47 5.14
N MET A 491 11.56 -12.06 3.91
CA MET A 491 10.52 -11.52 3.04
C MET A 491 9.48 -12.60 2.72
N GLY A 492 8.20 -12.34 3.07
CA GLY A 492 7.13 -13.34 2.99
C GLY A 492 6.96 -14.21 4.24
N ALA A 493 7.85 -14.11 5.26
CA ALA A 493 7.68 -14.82 6.53
C ALA A 493 6.37 -14.39 7.22
N VAL A 494 5.69 -15.36 7.84
CA VAL A 494 4.48 -15.13 8.64
C VAL A 494 4.79 -15.40 10.11
N VAL A 495 4.54 -14.39 10.95
CA VAL A 495 4.63 -14.51 12.41
C VAL A 495 3.23 -14.65 12.99
N THR A 496 3.02 -15.71 13.78
CA THR A 496 1.78 -15.95 14.53
C THR A 496 2.06 -15.83 16.02
N LEU A 497 1.25 -15.03 16.71
CA LEU A 497 1.34 -14.79 18.14
C LEU A 497 0.03 -15.15 18.84
N GLU A 498 0.12 -15.87 19.95
CA GLU A 498 -1.02 -16.17 20.84
C GLU A 498 -0.78 -15.52 22.20
N ALA A 499 -1.70 -14.68 22.65
CA ALA A 499 -1.67 -14.02 23.94
C ALA A 499 -3.10 -13.70 24.43
N GLY A 500 -3.37 -13.92 25.72
CA GLY A 500 -4.66 -13.59 26.34
C GLY A 500 -5.87 -14.24 25.64
N GLY A 501 -5.70 -15.42 25.06
CA GLY A 501 -6.74 -16.17 24.34
C GLY A 501 -7.02 -15.67 22.92
N ARG A 502 -6.18 -14.80 22.37
CA ARG A 502 -6.25 -14.32 20.97
C ARG A 502 -5.09 -14.88 20.17
N LYS A 503 -5.32 -15.07 18.89
CA LYS A 503 -4.31 -15.44 17.91
C LYS A 503 -4.22 -14.34 16.85
N GLN A 504 -3.03 -13.82 16.61
CA GLN A 504 -2.75 -12.78 15.62
C GLN A 504 -1.76 -13.30 14.59
N ALA A 505 -1.86 -12.90 13.33
CA ALA A 505 -0.90 -13.21 12.29
C ALA A 505 -0.49 -11.93 11.54
N GLN A 506 0.80 -11.78 11.30
CA GLN A 506 1.38 -10.72 10.49
C GLN A 506 2.46 -11.26 9.56
N THR A 507 2.77 -10.55 8.48
CA THR A 507 3.73 -10.96 7.47
C THR A 507 4.72 -9.86 7.14
N VAL A 508 5.96 -10.25 6.85
CA VAL A 508 7.00 -9.32 6.35
C VAL A 508 6.79 -9.12 4.86
N VAL A 509 6.57 -7.88 4.44
CA VAL A 509 6.33 -7.52 3.04
C VAL A 509 7.28 -6.43 2.57
N SER A 510 7.67 -6.48 1.31
CA SER A 510 8.59 -5.52 0.70
C SER A 510 7.91 -4.24 0.25
N GLN A 511 6.63 -4.29 -0.09
CA GLN A 511 5.79 -3.13 -0.39
C GLN A 511 4.38 -3.32 0.16
N THR A 512 3.75 -2.23 0.59
CA THR A 512 2.37 -2.18 1.09
C THR A 512 1.78 -0.77 0.93
N SER A 513 0.60 -0.52 1.48
CA SER A 513 -0.07 0.77 1.45
C SER A 513 -0.24 1.26 0.00
N PHE A 514 0.20 2.46 -0.36
CA PHE A 514 0.26 2.91 -1.74
C PHE A 514 1.72 3.17 -2.11
N LEU A 515 2.31 2.23 -2.88
CA LEU A 515 3.67 2.30 -3.42
C LEU A 515 4.75 2.50 -2.33
N SER A 516 4.48 2.09 -1.08
CA SER A 516 5.23 2.43 0.13
C SER A 516 5.78 1.18 0.83
N HIS A 517 6.64 1.38 1.83
CA HIS A 517 7.16 0.30 2.66
C HIS A 517 7.07 0.67 4.13
N ASN A 518 6.50 -0.24 4.95
CA ASN A 518 6.46 -0.11 6.40
C ASN A 518 7.79 -0.48 7.04
N GLY A 519 8.01 -0.07 8.30
CA GLY A 519 9.12 -0.63 9.09
C GLY A 519 9.04 -2.17 9.16
N ARG A 520 10.20 -2.83 9.15
CA ARG A 520 10.29 -4.31 9.12
C ARG A 520 9.90 -4.99 10.43
N ARG A 521 9.65 -4.23 11.49
CA ARG A 521 9.19 -4.76 12.77
C ARG A 521 7.70 -5.03 12.73
N LEU A 522 7.32 -6.30 12.89
CA LEU A 522 5.92 -6.70 13.01
C LEU A 522 5.43 -6.37 14.41
N HIS A 523 4.37 -5.59 14.53
CA HIS A 523 3.86 -5.08 15.78
C HIS A 523 2.61 -5.83 16.23
N PHE A 524 2.59 -6.32 17.46
CA PHE A 524 1.50 -7.05 18.08
C PHE A 524 1.04 -6.36 19.36
N GLY A 525 -0.16 -5.77 19.37
CA GLY A 525 -0.81 -5.32 20.59
C GLY A 525 -1.29 -6.52 21.42
N LEU A 526 -1.11 -6.46 22.70
CA LEU A 526 -1.40 -7.56 23.63
C LEU A 526 -2.59 -7.26 24.54
N GLY A 527 -3.15 -6.04 24.46
CA GLY A 527 -4.19 -5.60 25.38
C GLY A 527 -3.70 -5.68 26.83
N THR A 528 -4.51 -6.30 27.66
CA THR A 528 -4.19 -6.48 29.10
C THR A 528 -3.37 -7.74 29.42
N ALA A 529 -3.02 -8.55 28.40
CA ALA A 529 -2.18 -9.74 28.61
C ALA A 529 -0.80 -9.36 29.16
N LYS A 530 -0.28 -10.19 30.05
CA LYS A 530 1.02 -9.95 30.72
C LYS A 530 2.12 -10.87 30.23
N SER A 531 1.80 -11.79 29.33
CA SER A 531 2.72 -12.74 28.73
C SER A 531 2.21 -13.16 27.35
N VAL A 532 3.13 -13.68 26.53
CA VAL A 532 2.83 -14.36 25.25
C VAL A 532 2.80 -15.85 25.52
N ASP A 533 1.72 -16.50 25.10
CA ASP A 533 1.53 -17.95 25.29
C ASP A 533 2.31 -18.75 24.23
N ARG A 534 2.36 -18.21 23.00
CA ARG A 534 3.03 -18.85 21.87
C ARG A 534 3.45 -17.81 20.82
N LEU A 535 4.68 -17.97 20.31
CA LEU A 535 5.20 -17.23 19.16
C LEU A 535 5.75 -18.22 18.14
N MET A 536 5.25 -18.19 16.92
CA MET A 536 5.64 -19.05 15.81
C MET A 536 6.07 -18.20 14.63
N VAL A 537 7.09 -18.64 13.92
CA VAL A 537 7.52 -18.05 12.63
C VAL A 537 7.49 -19.13 11.56
N ALA A 538 6.74 -18.89 10.50
CA ALA A 538 6.82 -19.65 9.25
C ALA A 538 7.73 -18.87 8.30
N TRP A 539 8.92 -19.42 8.06
CA TRP A 539 9.95 -18.81 7.21
C TRP A 539 9.72 -19.08 5.72
N PRO A 540 10.21 -18.24 4.80
CA PRO A 540 10.12 -18.47 3.35
C PRO A 540 10.75 -19.77 2.90
N SER A 541 11.78 -20.24 3.59
CA SER A 541 12.41 -21.54 3.38
C SER A 541 11.48 -22.76 3.57
N GLY A 542 10.28 -22.52 4.16
CA GLY A 542 9.34 -23.56 4.56
C GLY A 542 9.55 -24.09 5.97
N ARG A 543 10.56 -23.59 6.70
CA ARG A 543 10.75 -23.94 8.11
C ARG A 543 9.69 -23.26 8.97
N VAL A 544 9.19 -23.97 9.99
CA VAL A 544 8.28 -23.41 11.00
C VAL A 544 8.92 -23.60 12.37
N GLU A 545 9.06 -22.51 13.13
CA GLU A 545 9.77 -22.51 14.40
C GLU A 545 8.99 -21.80 15.50
N ARG A 546 9.12 -22.31 16.71
CA ARG A 546 8.62 -21.69 17.93
C ARG A 546 9.74 -20.96 18.66
N PHE A 547 9.46 -19.75 19.13
CA PHE A 547 10.38 -18.94 19.92
C PHE A 547 9.82 -18.66 21.32
N PRO A 548 10.64 -18.70 22.38
CA PRO A 548 10.23 -18.29 23.71
C PRO A 548 10.13 -16.76 23.79
N VAL A 549 9.17 -16.26 24.57
CA VAL A 549 9.01 -14.83 24.89
C VAL A 549 8.99 -14.67 26.40
N ASP A 550 10.09 -14.15 26.97
CA ASP A 550 10.27 -14.04 28.42
C ASP A 550 9.59 -12.80 29.02
N SER A 551 9.37 -11.76 28.22
CA SER A 551 8.74 -10.51 28.64
C SER A 551 8.08 -9.80 27.45
N ILE A 552 7.12 -8.93 27.74
CA ILE A 552 6.42 -8.05 26.80
C ILE A 552 6.99 -6.62 26.85
N ASN A 553 6.47 -5.71 26.06
CA ASN A 553 6.88 -4.31 25.89
C ASN A 553 8.34 -4.19 25.47
N ARG A 554 8.70 -4.88 24.40
CA ARG A 554 10.07 -4.92 23.86
C ARG A 554 10.08 -5.29 22.38
N ILE A 555 11.20 -5.00 21.74
CA ILE A 555 11.55 -5.50 20.42
C ILE A 555 12.29 -6.84 20.58
N LEU A 556 11.83 -7.88 19.88
CA LEU A 556 12.42 -9.20 19.83
C LEU A 556 13.04 -9.45 18.46
N GLN A 557 14.35 -9.75 18.42
CA GLN A 557 15.03 -10.12 17.18
C GLN A 557 15.15 -11.64 17.08
N LEU A 558 14.78 -12.20 15.93
CA LEU A 558 14.75 -13.64 15.71
C LEU A 558 15.51 -14.02 14.43
N ASP A 559 16.29 -15.08 14.54
CA ASP A 559 17.04 -15.69 13.43
C ASP A 559 16.45 -17.04 13.09
N GLU A 560 16.39 -17.36 11.79
CA GLU A 560 16.03 -18.70 11.34
C GLU A 560 17.01 -19.76 11.85
N GLY A 561 16.49 -20.90 12.29
CA GLY A 561 17.28 -22.00 12.82
C GLY A 561 17.64 -21.84 14.32
N LYS A 562 17.16 -20.80 15.00
CA LYS A 562 17.35 -20.60 16.45
C LYS A 562 16.13 -20.95 17.29
N GLY A 563 14.99 -21.16 16.66
CA GLY A 563 13.77 -21.63 17.33
C GLY A 563 13.75 -23.15 17.53
N THR A 564 12.65 -23.64 18.05
CA THR A 564 12.34 -25.07 18.13
C THR A 564 11.25 -25.42 17.12
N PRO A 565 11.28 -26.65 16.52
CA PRO A 565 10.24 -27.09 15.60
C PRO A 565 8.83 -27.11 16.20
#